data_a0256a238c1ecd298027a04dc8812161
#
_entry.id   a0256a238c1ecd298027a04dc8812161
#
_cell.length_a   1.000
_cell.length_b   1.000
_cell.length_c   1.000
_cell.angle_alpha   90.00
_cell.angle_beta   90.00
_cell.angle_gamma   90.00
#
_symmetry.space_group_name_H-M   'P 1'
#
loop_
_entity.id
_entity.type
_entity.pdbx_description
1 polymer ?
#
loop_
_entity_poly.entity_id
_entity_poly.type
_entity_poly.pdbx_seq_one_letter_code
_entity_poly.pdbx_strand_id
1 'polypeptide(L)'
;MSIPENDTIINFYNLTHMNNLRNKVQLIGNVGAKPSLVETKNGHVYTKISLATNEVSFNKNGEKNQETIWHQIIAWNGLAKMISQYVSKGQEICVDGKLNHRTYDDQEGRKNYITEIIAKEILFLKK
;
A
#
# COMPACT_ATOMS: atom_id res chain seq x y z
N MET A 1 8.37 -13.25 -41.27
CA MET A 1 9.21 -12.06 -41.12
C MET A 1 8.65 -11.17 -40.01
N SER A 2 9.46 -10.83 -39.07
CA SER A 2 9.01 -9.94 -38.02
C SER A 2 9.11 -8.49 -38.48
N ILE A 3 8.26 -7.67 -37.90
CA ILE A 3 8.29 -6.23 -38.13
C ILE A 3 8.98 -5.62 -36.91
N PRO A 4 10.21 -5.10 -37.06
CA PRO A 4 10.94 -4.60 -35.90
C PRO A 4 10.16 -3.59 -35.05
N GLU A 5 9.37 -2.74 -35.69
CA GLU A 5 8.57 -1.75 -34.99
C GLU A 5 7.55 -2.40 -34.07
N ASN A 6 6.87 -3.45 -34.57
CA ASN A 6 5.86 -4.16 -33.76
C ASN A 6 6.52 -4.89 -32.61
N ASP A 7 7.67 -5.51 -32.85
CA ASP A 7 8.41 -6.18 -31.78
C ASP A 7 8.85 -5.19 -30.71
N THR A 8 9.29 -4.00 -31.11
CA THR A 8 9.73 -2.97 -30.17
C THR A 8 8.54 -2.47 -29.33
N ILE A 9 7.39 -2.25 -29.97
CA ILE A 9 6.19 -1.80 -29.27
C ILE A 9 5.71 -2.86 -28.28
N ILE A 10 5.68 -4.12 -28.69
CA ILE A 10 5.23 -5.21 -27.82
C ILE A 10 6.19 -5.36 -26.63
N ASN A 11 7.49 -5.27 -26.87
CA ASN A 11 8.46 -5.38 -25.78
C ASN A 11 8.33 -4.24 -24.79
N PHE A 12 8.13 -3.02 -25.28
CA PHE A 12 7.92 -1.87 -24.40
C PHE A 12 6.66 -2.03 -23.57
N TYR A 13 5.56 -2.46 -24.19
CA TYR A 13 4.30 -2.71 -23.50
C TYR A 13 4.48 -3.76 -22.40
N ASN A 14 5.10 -4.89 -22.74
CA ASN A 14 5.32 -5.97 -21.79
C ASN A 14 6.20 -5.54 -20.63
N LEU A 15 7.25 -4.77 -20.90
CA LEU A 15 8.13 -4.28 -19.85
C LEU A 15 7.37 -3.40 -18.85
N THR A 16 6.54 -2.49 -19.35
CA THR A 16 5.74 -1.60 -18.49
C THR A 16 4.78 -2.40 -17.63
N HIS A 17 4.08 -3.38 -18.22
CA HIS A 17 3.13 -4.21 -17.49
C HIS A 17 3.83 -5.12 -16.50
N MET A 18 4.99 -5.67 -16.86
CA MET A 18 5.78 -6.49 -15.93
C MET A 18 6.21 -5.70 -14.71
N ASN A 19 6.63 -4.45 -14.89
CA ASN A 19 7.01 -3.61 -13.75
C ASN A 19 5.83 -3.37 -12.83
N ASN A 20 4.63 -3.21 -13.39
CA ASN A 20 3.43 -3.02 -12.58
C ASN A 20 3.02 -4.28 -11.82
N LEU A 21 3.36 -5.46 -12.35
CA LEU A 21 2.96 -6.73 -11.75
C LEU A 21 4.01 -7.36 -10.85
N ARG A 22 5.27 -7.00 -11.01
CA ARG A 22 6.37 -7.62 -10.26
C ARG A 22 6.29 -7.36 -8.77
N ASN A 23 5.82 -6.20 -8.40
CA ASN A 23 5.70 -5.83 -6.99
C ASN A 23 4.41 -5.06 -6.83
N LYS A 24 3.32 -5.81 -6.69
CA LYS A 24 1.98 -5.23 -6.62
C LYS A 24 1.27 -5.76 -5.39
N VAL A 25 0.70 -4.84 -4.63
CA VAL A 25 -0.13 -5.15 -3.48
C VAL A 25 -1.46 -4.45 -3.65
N GLN A 26 -2.53 -5.19 -3.50
CA GLN A 26 -3.87 -4.62 -3.44
C GLN A 26 -4.54 -5.07 -2.16
N LEU A 27 -5.03 -4.12 -1.39
CA LEU A 27 -5.69 -4.39 -0.13
C LEU A 27 -6.99 -3.64 -0.07
N ILE A 28 -8.01 -4.28 0.48
CA ILE A 28 -9.27 -3.65 0.81
C ILE A 28 -9.49 -3.82 2.30
N GLY A 29 -9.65 -2.72 2.99
CA GLY A 29 -9.80 -2.77 4.44
C GLY A 29 -10.28 -1.47 5.01
N ASN A 30 -10.29 -1.41 6.33
CA ASN A 30 -10.81 -0.25 7.06
C ASN A 30 -9.66 0.49 7.73
N VAL A 31 -9.76 1.81 7.67
CA VAL A 31 -8.74 2.70 8.23
C VAL A 31 -8.86 2.72 9.75
N GLY A 32 -7.74 2.49 10.44
CA GLY A 32 -7.73 2.37 11.90
C GLY A 32 -7.72 3.70 12.64
N ALA A 33 -7.20 4.75 12.02
CA ALA A 33 -7.12 6.07 12.63
C ALA A 33 -7.10 7.13 11.54
N LYS A 34 -7.54 8.34 11.88
CA LYS A 34 -7.47 9.46 10.93
C LYS A 34 -6.01 9.72 10.54
N PRO A 35 -5.66 9.62 9.25
CA PRO A 35 -4.28 9.89 8.84
C PRO A 35 -3.94 11.36 9.00
N SER A 36 -2.69 11.63 9.39
CA SER A 36 -2.18 12.99 9.52
C SER A 36 -1.01 13.20 8.56
N LEU A 37 -0.86 14.44 8.12
CA LEU A 37 0.17 14.82 7.17
C LEU A 37 1.44 15.19 7.91
N VAL A 38 2.58 14.64 7.45
CA VAL A 38 3.90 14.92 8.03
C VAL A 38 4.77 15.52 6.94
N GLU A 39 5.47 16.60 7.30
CA GLU A 39 6.39 17.26 6.38
C GLU A 39 7.82 16.84 6.70
N THR A 40 8.59 16.50 5.67
CA THR A 40 9.99 16.17 5.82
C THR A 40 10.86 17.41 5.66
N LYS A 41 12.15 17.28 6.04
CA LYS A 41 13.11 18.37 5.93
C LYS A 41 13.30 18.86 4.50
N ASN A 42 13.06 17.97 3.52
CA ASN A 42 13.26 18.29 2.11
C ASN A 42 12.02 18.89 1.44
N GLY A 43 11.00 19.20 2.22
CA GLY A 43 9.78 19.79 1.69
C GLY A 43 8.78 18.78 1.12
N HIS A 44 9.06 17.49 1.24
CA HIS A 44 8.09 16.45 0.87
C HIS A 44 7.12 16.22 2.01
N VAL A 45 5.95 15.74 1.68
CA VAL A 45 4.96 15.37 2.69
C VAL A 45 4.59 13.90 2.54
N TYR A 46 4.26 13.28 3.65
CA TYR A 46 3.77 11.90 3.62
C TYR A 46 2.71 11.71 4.70
N THR A 47 1.97 10.62 4.57
CA THR A 47 1.03 10.19 5.60
C THR A 47 1.13 8.69 5.76
N LYS A 48 0.81 8.21 6.94
CA LYS A 48 0.76 6.78 7.24
C LYS A 48 -0.67 6.37 7.49
N ILE A 49 -1.05 5.23 6.96
CA ILE A 49 -2.36 4.63 7.17
C ILE A 49 -2.16 3.27 7.80
N SER A 50 -2.86 3.03 8.91
CA SER A 50 -3.03 1.69 9.44
C SER A 50 -4.31 1.13 8.85
N LEU A 51 -4.20 0.06 8.08
CA LEU A 51 -5.33 -0.54 7.38
C LEU A 51 -5.56 -1.94 7.91
N ALA A 52 -6.79 -2.19 8.33
CA ALA A 52 -7.19 -3.49 8.85
C ALA A 52 -7.87 -4.31 7.76
N THR A 53 -7.33 -5.49 7.49
CA THR A 53 -8.02 -6.47 6.65
C THR A 53 -8.51 -7.60 7.54
N ASN A 54 -9.72 -8.07 7.28
CA ASN A 54 -10.32 -9.15 8.04
C ASN A 54 -10.35 -10.42 7.20
N GLU A 55 -9.82 -11.49 7.77
CA GLU A 55 -9.83 -12.79 7.12
C GLU A 55 -10.74 -13.73 7.92
N VAL A 56 -11.56 -14.47 7.19
CA VAL A 56 -12.47 -15.44 7.77
C VAL A 56 -12.08 -16.82 7.28
N SER A 57 -11.93 -17.76 8.22
CA SER A 57 -11.65 -19.14 7.91
C SER A 57 -12.54 -20.04 8.77
N PHE A 58 -12.61 -21.31 8.41
CA PHE A 58 -13.34 -22.31 9.16
C PHE A 58 -12.40 -23.43 9.54
N ASN A 59 -12.48 -23.89 10.79
CA ASN A 59 -11.67 -25.02 11.23
C ASN A 59 -12.31 -26.34 10.80
N LYS A 60 -11.69 -27.45 11.21
CA LYS A 60 -12.16 -28.80 10.85
C LYS A 60 -13.57 -29.09 11.38
N ASN A 61 -13.95 -28.43 12.46
CA ASN A 61 -15.26 -28.62 13.08
C ASN A 61 -16.33 -27.68 12.53
N GLY A 62 -16.00 -26.91 11.49
CA GLY A 62 -16.91 -25.95 10.90
C GLY A 62 -17.08 -24.65 11.68
N GLU A 63 -16.24 -24.44 12.69
CA GLU A 63 -16.30 -23.22 13.49
C GLU A 63 -15.63 -22.07 12.74
N LYS A 64 -16.30 -20.91 12.79
CA LYS A 64 -15.79 -19.69 12.15
C LYS A 64 -14.64 -19.11 12.95
N ASN A 65 -13.55 -18.83 12.26
CA ASN A 65 -12.39 -18.14 12.82
C ASN A 65 -12.19 -16.83 12.08
N GLN A 66 -12.03 -15.75 12.81
CA GLN A 66 -11.87 -14.42 12.23
C GLN A 66 -10.57 -13.81 12.73
N GLU A 67 -9.76 -13.29 11.82
CA GLU A 67 -8.48 -12.70 12.13
C GLU A 67 -8.37 -11.33 11.48
N THR A 68 -7.86 -10.36 12.22
CA THR A 68 -7.60 -9.02 11.70
C THR A 68 -6.10 -8.85 11.52
N ILE A 69 -5.72 -8.45 10.30
CA ILE A 69 -4.33 -8.18 9.98
C ILE A 69 -4.19 -6.68 9.75
N TRP A 70 -3.21 -6.08 10.42
CA TRP A 70 -2.92 -4.66 10.29
C TRP A 70 -1.77 -4.44 9.34
N HIS A 71 -1.99 -3.57 8.35
CA HIS A 71 -0.99 -3.22 7.36
C HIS A 71 -0.59 -1.77 7.52
N GLN A 72 0.69 -1.51 7.33
CA GLN A 72 1.22 -0.16 7.37
C GLN A 72 1.41 0.35 5.95
N ILE A 73 0.77 1.47 5.64
CA ILE A 73 0.76 2.04 4.29
C ILE A 73 1.29 3.45 4.38
N ILE A 74 2.16 3.80 3.44
CA ILE A 74 2.72 5.14 3.33
C ILE A 74 2.32 5.72 1.99
N ALA A 75 1.86 6.97 2.00
CA ALA A 75 1.58 7.72 0.78
C ALA A 75 2.38 9.01 0.82
N TRP A 76 2.79 9.47 -0.36
CA TRP A 76 3.66 10.63 -0.49
C TRP A 76 2.98 11.75 -1.27
N ASN A 77 3.36 12.98 -0.96
CA ASN A 77 3.07 14.21 -1.71
C ASN A 77 1.58 14.40 -2.01
N GLY A 78 1.19 14.50 -3.28
CA GLY A 78 -0.20 14.78 -3.64
C GLY A 78 -1.19 13.77 -3.10
N LEU A 79 -0.84 12.49 -3.16
CA LEU A 79 -1.69 11.43 -2.61
C LEU A 79 -1.81 11.56 -1.10
N ALA A 80 -0.71 11.89 -0.42
CA ALA A 80 -0.73 12.09 1.03
C ALA A 80 -1.65 13.25 1.42
N LYS A 81 -1.61 14.34 0.67
CA LYS A 81 -2.47 15.50 0.92
C LYS A 81 -3.94 15.13 0.77
N MET A 82 -4.27 14.41 -0.29
CA MET A 82 -5.64 13.97 -0.54
C MET A 82 -6.13 13.05 0.58
N ILE A 83 -5.30 12.11 0.99
CA ILE A 83 -5.64 11.17 2.05
C ILE A 83 -5.89 11.91 3.37
N SER A 84 -5.01 12.84 3.73
CA SER A 84 -5.15 13.57 4.99
C SER A 84 -6.42 14.41 5.03
N GLN A 85 -6.90 14.85 3.88
CA GLN A 85 -8.11 15.66 3.80
C GLN A 85 -9.39 14.82 3.81
N TYR A 86 -9.40 13.69 3.12
CA TYR A 86 -10.64 12.99 2.82
C TYR A 86 -10.81 11.63 3.49
N VAL A 87 -9.74 11.02 3.97
CA VAL A 87 -9.83 9.70 4.59
C VAL A 87 -10.13 9.84 6.07
N SER A 88 -11.13 9.11 6.54
CA SER A 88 -11.56 9.14 7.93
C SER A 88 -11.34 7.80 8.60
N LYS A 89 -11.28 7.81 9.93
CA LYS A 89 -11.21 6.58 10.71
C LYS A 89 -12.44 5.71 10.41
N GLY A 90 -12.20 4.43 10.21
CA GLY A 90 -13.25 3.45 9.95
C GLY A 90 -13.67 3.34 8.50
N GLN A 91 -13.20 4.22 7.65
CA GLN A 91 -13.59 4.22 6.25
C GLN A 91 -13.00 3.00 5.53
N GLU A 92 -13.81 2.41 4.65
CA GLU A 92 -13.34 1.31 3.81
C GLU A 92 -12.71 1.88 2.54
N ILE A 93 -11.48 1.47 2.28
CA ILE A 93 -10.73 1.91 1.11
C ILE A 93 -10.07 0.72 0.43
N CYS A 94 -9.80 0.88 -0.85
CA CYS A 94 -8.94 -0.02 -1.61
C CYS A 94 -7.61 0.69 -1.85
N VAL A 95 -6.51 0.00 -1.55
CA VAL A 95 -5.17 0.54 -1.75
C VAL A 95 -4.47 -0.29 -2.80
N ASP A 96 -3.92 0.37 -3.81
CA ASP A 96 -3.01 -0.23 -4.76
C ASP A 96 -1.62 0.34 -4.50
N GLY A 97 -0.64 -0.54 -4.35
CA GLY A 97 0.71 -0.10 -4.05
C GLY A 97 1.75 -1.17 -4.26
N LYS A 98 2.89 -0.99 -3.63
CA LYS A 98 4.01 -1.94 -3.70
C LYS A 98 4.58 -2.17 -2.32
N LEU A 99 5.17 -3.34 -2.12
CA LEU A 99 5.91 -3.65 -0.90
C LEU A 99 7.23 -2.89 -0.89
N ASN A 100 7.58 -2.38 0.27
CA ASN A 100 8.84 -1.71 0.48
C ASN A 100 9.45 -2.16 1.78
N HIS A 101 10.73 -2.49 1.75
CA HIS A 101 11.49 -2.86 2.93
C HIS A 101 12.53 -1.80 3.18
N ARG A 102 12.62 -1.35 4.42
CA ARG A 102 13.67 -0.42 4.80
C ARG A 102 14.23 -0.79 6.17
N THR A 103 15.39 -0.29 6.43
CA THR A 103 16.04 -0.49 7.71
C THR A 103 16.27 0.85 8.38
N TYR A 104 16.30 0.83 9.70
CA TYR A 104 16.70 2.00 10.46
C TYR A 104 17.44 1.53 11.70
N ASP A 105 18.29 2.40 12.22
CA ASP A 105 19.02 2.13 13.46
C ASP A 105 18.25 2.71 14.62
N ASP A 106 18.08 1.90 15.69
CA ASP A 106 17.43 2.38 16.88
C ASP A 106 18.43 3.14 17.76
N GLN A 107 17.98 3.59 18.94
CA GLN A 107 18.81 4.35 19.85
C GLN A 107 19.98 3.55 20.41
N GLU A 108 19.86 2.22 20.37
CA GLU A 108 20.91 1.33 20.85
C GLU A 108 21.84 0.86 19.74
N GLY A 109 21.67 1.41 18.53
CA GLY A 109 22.50 1.06 17.38
C GLY A 109 22.13 -0.24 16.71
N ARG A 110 21.00 -0.85 17.08
CA ARG A 110 20.56 -2.09 16.45
C ARG A 110 19.78 -1.82 15.19
N LYS A 111 19.97 -2.66 14.19
CA LYS A 111 19.26 -2.56 12.93
C LYS A 111 17.86 -3.10 13.07
N ASN A 112 16.90 -2.31 12.67
CA ASN A 112 15.50 -2.71 12.63
C ASN A 112 15.01 -2.74 11.19
N TYR A 113 14.11 -3.67 10.90
CA TYR A 113 13.56 -3.89 9.56
C TYR A 113 12.08 -3.57 9.58
N ILE A 114 11.65 -2.79 8.61
CA ILE A 114 10.23 -2.45 8.46
C ILE A 114 9.79 -2.86 7.06
N THR A 115 8.65 -3.53 7.00
CA THR A 115 7.95 -3.80 5.76
C THR A 115 6.71 -2.94 5.73
N GLU A 116 6.57 -2.16 4.68
CA GLU A 116 5.44 -1.27 4.52
C GLU A 116 4.98 -1.29 3.07
N ILE A 117 3.82 -0.73 2.83
CA ILE A 117 3.26 -0.63 1.48
C ILE A 117 3.31 0.83 1.09
N ILE A 118 3.90 1.11 -0.07
CA ILE A 118 3.87 2.46 -0.62
C ILE A 118 2.68 2.55 -1.56
N ALA A 119 1.72 3.40 -1.21
CA ALA A 119 0.50 3.53 -1.98
C ALA A 119 0.76 4.25 -3.30
N LYS A 120 0.17 3.75 -4.36
CA LYS A 120 0.15 4.40 -5.67
C LYS A 120 -1.20 5.02 -5.95
N GLU A 121 -2.26 4.34 -5.53
CA GLU A 121 -3.63 4.77 -5.72
C GLU A 121 -4.48 4.35 -4.53
N ILE A 122 -5.50 5.16 -4.26
CA ILE A 122 -6.49 4.83 -3.25
C ILE A 122 -7.87 5.07 -3.83
N LEU A 123 -8.77 4.12 -3.58
CA LEU A 123 -10.15 4.21 -4.01
C LEU A 123 -11.04 4.13 -2.79
N PHE A 124 -11.97 5.07 -2.66
CA PHE A 124 -12.93 5.06 -1.56
C PHE A 124 -14.07 4.12 -1.90
N LEU A 125 -14.35 3.16 -1.03
CA LEU A 125 -15.41 2.18 -1.26
C LEU A 125 -16.66 2.52 -0.47
N LYS A 126 -16.49 2.92 0.77
CA LYS A 126 -17.59 3.33 1.65
C LYS A 126 -17.13 4.47 2.54
N LYS A 127 -18.08 5.28 2.92
CA LYS A 127 -17.84 6.35 3.88
C LYS A 127 -17.95 5.85 5.31
#